data_ab935249fc9b25c557c7c4533050f2f7
#
_entry.id   ab935249fc9b25c557c7c4533050f2f7
#
_cell.length_a   1.000
_cell.length_b   1.000
_cell.length_c   1.000
_cell.angle_alpha   90.00
_cell.angle_beta   90.00
_cell.angle_gamma   90.00
#
_symmetry.space_group_name_H-M   'P 1'
#
loop_
_entity.id
_entity.type
_entity.pdbx_description
1 polymer ?
#
loop_
_entity_poly.entity_id
_entity_poly.type
_entity_poly.pdbx_seq_one_letter_code
_entity_poly.pdbx_strand_id
1 'polypeptide(L)'
;MLTRERRLTMTAQVLQFVELSDADRKETGRLGTLAKGDHIEVHIKRHSGGDQTVSLPPEAAALIEALLGHLSQGERVAVLTEDQELSPNDASNILGVSRPLVVHRMDVGDLPFRYVGKHRRATLRDILALKTKIDAQRAAMEALADDAEGLKQRYGV
;
A
#
# COMPACT_ATOMS: atom_id res chain seq x y z
N MET A 1 -3.24 34.16 29.53
CA MET A 1 -3.53 33.81 28.12
C MET A 1 -3.11 32.37 27.91
N LEU A 2 -4.06 31.48 27.93
CA LEU A 2 -3.82 30.03 27.77
C LEU A 2 -3.91 29.69 26.28
N THR A 3 -2.77 29.46 25.66
CA THR A 3 -2.67 28.90 24.31
C THR A 3 -3.15 27.45 24.37
N ARG A 4 -4.35 27.22 23.90
CA ARG A 4 -4.98 25.92 23.81
C ARG A 4 -4.29 25.16 22.67
N GLU A 5 -3.25 24.42 23.01
CA GLU A 5 -2.71 23.40 22.10
C GLU A 5 -3.86 22.44 21.75
N ARG A 6 -4.36 22.57 20.55
CA ARG A 6 -5.20 21.55 19.95
C ARG A 6 -4.29 20.33 19.75
N ARG A 7 -4.30 19.41 20.71
CA ARG A 7 -3.91 18.03 20.42
C ARG A 7 -4.80 17.58 19.27
N LEU A 8 -4.22 17.54 18.09
CA LEU A 8 -4.75 16.73 17.01
C LEU A 8 -4.74 15.28 17.52
N THR A 9 -5.86 14.85 18.06
CA THR A 9 -6.17 13.44 18.14
C THR A 9 -6.23 12.98 16.70
N MET A 10 -5.14 12.41 16.21
CA MET A 10 -5.13 11.65 14.96
C MET A 10 -6.03 10.43 15.18
N THR A 11 -7.31 10.65 15.01
CA THR A 11 -8.27 9.60 14.83
C THR A 11 -7.84 8.90 13.54
N ALA A 12 -7.48 7.64 13.65
CA ALA A 12 -7.18 6.77 12.52
C ALA A 12 -8.28 6.90 11.47
N GLN A 13 -8.00 7.58 10.44
CA GLN A 13 -8.80 7.71 9.24
C GLN A 13 -7.85 8.11 8.12
N VAL A 14 -7.86 7.50 7.02
CA VAL A 14 -8.93 7.13 6.12
C VAL A 14 -8.29 6.25 5.05
N LEU A 15 -8.81 5.10 4.81
CA LEU A 15 -8.79 4.50 3.49
C LEU A 15 -9.51 5.47 2.55
N GLN A 16 -8.82 6.45 2.02
CA GLN A 16 -9.36 7.28 0.97
C GLN A 16 -9.16 6.51 -0.33
N PHE A 17 -10.21 5.78 -0.71
CA PHE A 17 -10.24 5.18 -2.03
C PHE A 17 -10.44 6.30 -3.04
N VAL A 18 -9.50 6.44 -3.94
CA VAL A 18 -9.57 7.35 -5.08
C VAL A 18 -9.88 6.52 -6.31
N GLU A 19 -10.89 6.94 -7.05
CA GLU A 19 -11.27 6.39 -8.34
C GLU A 19 -11.55 7.56 -9.28
N LEU A 20 -11.06 7.47 -10.50
CA LEU A 20 -11.27 8.52 -11.50
C LEU A 20 -12.50 8.21 -12.36
N SER A 21 -13.21 9.26 -12.76
CA SER A 21 -14.23 9.18 -13.81
C SER A 21 -13.60 8.81 -15.15
N ASP A 22 -14.40 8.32 -16.10
CA ASP A 22 -13.89 7.97 -17.44
C ASP A 22 -13.27 9.16 -18.19
N ALA A 23 -13.77 10.38 -17.95
CA ALA A 23 -13.21 11.60 -18.52
C ALA A 23 -11.84 11.91 -17.93
N ASP A 24 -11.71 11.83 -16.60
CA ASP A 24 -10.47 12.09 -15.89
C ASP A 24 -9.38 11.03 -16.19
N ARG A 25 -9.79 9.77 -16.41
CA ARG A 25 -8.88 8.69 -16.84
C ARG A 25 -8.23 8.97 -18.18
N LYS A 26 -9.00 9.49 -19.14
CA LYS A 26 -8.47 9.87 -20.47
C LYS A 26 -7.48 11.02 -20.38
N GLU A 27 -7.73 11.96 -19.49
CA GLU A 27 -6.82 13.09 -19.26
C GLU A 27 -5.55 12.66 -18.55
N THR A 28 -5.70 11.86 -17.50
CA THR A 28 -4.56 11.30 -16.73
C THR A 28 -3.72 10.34 -17.57
N GLY A 29 -4.31 9.54 -18.44
CA GLY A 29 -3.62 8.61 -19.34
C GLY A 29 -2.77 9.30 -20.42
N ARG A 30 -2.88 10.62 -20.59
CA ARG A 30 -1.96 11.41 -21.46
C ARG A 30 -0.61 11.67 -20.82
N LEU A 31 -0.50 11.51 -19.50
CA LEU A 31 0.79 11.51 -18.82
C LEU A 31 1.47 10.19 -19.18
N GLY A 32 2.38 10.24 -20.14
CA GLY A 32 3.23 9.11 -20.50
C GLY A 32 4.14 8.69 -19.33
N THR A 33 4.82 7.57 -19.50
CA THR A 33 5.87 7.13 -18.57
C THR A 33 7.01 8.14 -18.57
N LEU A 34 7.46 8.53 -17.37
CA LEU A 34 8.61 9.44 -17.24
C LEU A 34 9.89 8.78 -17.73
N ALA A 35 10.65 9.49 -18.57
CA ALA A 35 11.96 9.06 -19.02
C ALA A 35 13.04 9.46 -18.00
N LYS A 36 14.22 8.85 -18.12
CA LYS A 36 15.36 9.21 -17.26
C LYS A 36 15.75 10.68 -17.49
N GLY A 37 15.63 11.48 -16.45
CA GLY A 37 15.91 12.91 -16.47
C GLY A 37 14.66 13.80 -16.51
N ASP A 38 13.48 13.23 -16.67
CA ASP A 38 12.23 13.96 -16.54
C ASP A 38 11.98 14.32 -15.07
N HIS A 39 11.27 15.41 -14.86
CA HIS A 39 10.87 15.85 -13.52
C HIS A 39 9.42 16.31 -13.52
N ILE A 40 8.77 16.20 -12.38
CA ILE A 40 7.40 16.67 -12.18
C ILE A 40 7.43 17.99 -11.43
N GLU A 41 6.75 18.98 -11.97
CA GLU A 41 6.48 20.26 -11.28
C GLU A 41 4.99 20.35 -10.94
N VAL A 42 4.71 20.73 -9.70
CA VAL A 42 3.36 21.02 -9.22
C VAL A 42 3.12 22.51 -9.22
N HIS A 43 2.17 22.95 -10.04
CA HIS A 43 1.75 24.35 -10.10
C HIS A 43 0.50 24.56 -9.24
N ILE A 44 0.65 25.29 -8.15
CA ILE A 44 -0.45 25.62 -7.23
C ILE A 44 -0.98 27.01 -7.59
N LYS A 45 -2.17 27.06 -8.16
CA LYS A 45 -2.89 28.31 -8.43
C LYS A 45 -3.75 28.66 -7.23
N ARG A 46 -3.47 29.80 -6.59
CA ARG A 46 -4.22 30.24 -5.41
C ARG A 46 -5.31 31.24 -5.83
N HIS A 47 -6.50 31.07 -5.28
CA HIS A 47 -7.62 31.97 -5.54
C HIS A 47 -7.35 33.44 -5.08
N SER A 48 -6.49 33.60 -4.07
CA SER A 48 -6.09 34.90 -3.51
C SER A 48 -4.89 35.55 -4.20
N GLY A 49 -4.40 34.97 -5.31
CA GLY A 49 -3.18 35.40 -5.99
C GLY A 49 -1.90 34.77 -5.38
N GLY A 50 -0.83 34.79 -6.13
CA GLY A 50 0.45 34.19 -5.72
C GLY A 50 0.53 32.70 -6.10
N ASP A 51 0.74 32.45 -7.41
CA ASP A 51 0.99 31.10 -7.91
C ASP A 51 2.33 30.58 -7.37
N GLN A 52 2.37 29.32 -7.03
CA GLN A 52 3.57 28.65 -6.51
C GLN A 52 3.87 27.44 -7.38
N THR A 53 5.13 27.30 -7.79
CA THR A 53 5.64 26.11 -8.48
C THR A 53 6.62 25.39 -7.55
N VAL A 54 6.43 24.09 -7.40
CA VAL A 54 7.29 23.22 -6.59
C VAL A 54 7.74 22.06 -7.47
N SER A 55 9.05 21.90 -7.60
CA SER A 55 9.64 20.71 -8.23
C SER A 55 9.66 19.57 -7.25
N LEU A 56 9.19 18.40 -7.68
CA LEU A 56 9.13 17.22 -6.84
C LEU A 56 10.47 16.46 -6.83
N PRO A 57 10.90 15.95 -5.67
CA PRO A 57 12.03 15.02 -5.63
C PRO A 57 11.73 13.76 -6.46
N PRO A 58 12.77 13.06 -6.98
CA PRO A 58 12.59 11.88 -7.84
C PRO A 58 11.71 10.78 -7.21
N GLU A 59 11.82 10.55 -5.92
CA GLU A 59 11.04 9.56 -5.19
C GLU A 59 9.54 9.93 -5.15
N ALA A 60 9.23 11.20 -4.95
CA ALA A 60 7.85 11.68 -4.98
C ALA A 60 7.27 11.68 -6.41
N ALA A 61 8.08 12.00 -7.41
CA ALA A 61 7.69 11.94 -8.81
C ALA A 61 7.35 10.50 -9.22
N ALA A 62 8.18 9.53 -8.87
CA ALA A 62 7.94 8.11 -9.13
C ALA A 62 6.66 7.59 -8.45
N LEU A 63 6.39 8.02 -7.22
CA LEU A 63 5.16 7.66 -6.52
C LEU A 63 3.92 8.22 -7.23
N ILE A 64 3.96 9.48 -7.66
CA ILE A 64 2.85 10.12 -8.37
C ILE A 64 2.64 9.45 -9.73
N GLU A 65 3.71 9.13 -10.48
CA GLU A 65 3.62 8.40 -11.73
C GLU A 65 2.93 7.06 -11.56
N ALA A 66 3.36 6.26 -10.59
CA ALA A 66 2.75 4.96 -10.29
C ALA A 66 1.27 5.10 -9.91
N LEU A 67 0.94 6.07 -9.04
CA LEU A 67 -0.42 6.35 -8.62
C LEU A 67 -1.33 6.70 -9.81
N LEU A 68 -0.89 7.62 -10.67
CA LEU A 68 -1.63 8.04 -11.84
C LEU A 68 -1.75 6.93 -12.88
N GLY A 69 -0.73 6.08 -13.01
CA GLY A 69 -0.76 4.89 -13.84
C GLY A 69 -1.89 3.95 -13.45
N HIS A 70 -1.99 3.57 -12.19
CA HIS A 70 -3.06 2.72 -11.66
C HIS A 70 -4.46 3.36 -11.82
N LEU A 71 -4.57 4.65 -11.49
CA LEU A 71 -5.83 5.39 -11.63
C LEU A 71 -6.30 5.50 -13.09
N SER A 72 -5.38 5.67 -14.04
CA SER A 72 -5.72 5.74 -15.48
C SER A 72 -6.21 4.41 -16.04
N GLN A 73 -5.77 3.29 -15.45
CA GLN A 73 -6.26 1.94 -15.77
C GLN A 73 -7.63 1.63 -15.14
N GLY A 74 -8.16 2.54 -14.34
CA GLY A 74 -9.43 2.37 -13.65
C GLY A 74 -9.34 1.57 -12.37
N GLU A 75 -8.13 1.39 -11.85
CA GLU A 75 -7.94 0.74 -10.56
C GLU A 75 -8.30 1.69 -9.42
N ARG A 76 -8.85 1.13 -8.36
CA ARG A 76 -9.08 1.87 -7.11
C ARG A 76 -7.81 1.84 -6.28
N VAL A 77 -7.32 3.01 -5.93
CA VAL A 77 -6.08 3.15 -5.16
C VAL A 77 -6.38 3.64 -3.76
N ALA A 78 -5.71 3.05 -2.77
CA ALA A 78 -5.72 3.51 -1.39
C ALA A 78 -4.30 3.89 -0.97
N VAL A 79 -4.16 5.06 -0.36
CA VAL A 79 -2.90 5.51 0.23
C VAL A 79 -2.98 5.34 1.74
N LEU A 80 -2.08 4.56 2.30
CA LEU A 80 -2.02 4.25 3.72
C LEU A 80 -0.66 4.66 4.29
N THR A 81 -0.64 5.08 5.55
CA THR A 81 0.61 5.25 6.28
C THR A 81 1.01 3.94 6.95
N GLU A 82 2.31 3.72 7.16
CA GLU A 82 2.80 2.49 7.81
C GLU A 82 2.25 2.27 9.22
N ASP A 83 1.95 3.35 9.93
CA ASP A 83 1.38 3.30 11.28
C ASP A 83 -0.15 3.14 11.30
N GLN A 84 -0.78 3.07 10.11
CA GLN A 84 -2.21 2.84 10.00
C GLN A 84 -2.59 1.51 10.66
N GLU A 85 -3.53 1.57 11.58
CA GLU A 85 -4.06 0.40 12.25
C GLU A 85 -5.21 -0.23 11.46
N LEU A 86 -5.08 -1.51 11.20
CA LEU A 86 -5.99 -2.28 10.37
C LEU A 86 -6.64 -3.41 11.16
N SER A 87 -7.85 -3.79 10.76
CA SER A 87 -8.55 -4.93 11.33
C SER A 87 -7.98 -6.26 10.79
N PRO A 88 -8.25 -7.41 11.45
CA PRO A 88 -7.88 -8.71 10.91
C PRO A 88 -8.48 -8.99 9.52
N ASN A 89 -9.63 -8.41 9.21
CA ASN A 89 -10.24 -8.54 7.89
C ASN A 89 -9.46 -7.77 6.82
N ASP A 90 -9.05 -6.53 7.12
CA ASP A 90 -8.22 -5.74 6.20
C ASP A 90 -6.84 -6.39 6.01
N ALA A 91 -6.25 -6.89 7.09
CA ALA A 91 -4.99 -7.62 7.05
C ALA A 91 -5.10 -8.90 6.19
N SER A 92 -6.22 -9.62 6.24
CA SER A 92 -6.43 -10.81 5.42
C SER A 92 -6.44 -10.49 3.93
N ASN A 93 -7.02 -9.37 3.55
CA ASN A 93 -7.02 -8.90 2.16
C ASN A 93 -5.60 -8.55 1.67
N ILE A 94 -4.80 -7.87 2.51
CA ILE A 94 -3.42 -7.50 2.18
C ILE A 94 -2.50 -8.72 2.09
N LEU A 95 -2.64 -9.65 3.03
CA LEU A 95 -1.82 -10.86 3.12
C LEU A 95 -2.22 -11.94 2.10
N GLY A 96 -3.41 -11.86 1.52
CA GLY A 96 -3.96 -12.88 0.64
C GLY A 96 -4.22 -14.20 1.35
N VAL A 97 -4.62 -14.16 2.64
CA VAL A 97 -4.93 -15.32 3.47
C VAL A 97 -6.29 -15.15 4.15
N SER A 98 -6.83 -16.22 4.71
CA SER A 98 -8.11 -16.16 5.39
C SER A 98 -8.03 -15.39 6.72
N ARG A 99 -9.13 -14.73 7.13
CA ARG A 99 -9.22 -14.02 8.41
C ARG A 99 -8.89 -14.93 9.62
N PRO A 100 -9.37 -16.18 9.73
CA PRO A 100 -8.98 -17.08 10.82
C PRO A 100 -7.47 -17.30 10.89
N LEU A 101 -6.78 -17.39 9.76
CA LEU A 101 -5.33 -17.56 9.73
C LEU A 101 -4.63 -16.29 10.24
N VAL A 102 -5.12 -15.08 9.90
CA VAL A 102 -4.60 -13.82 10.46
C VAL A 102 -4.73 -13.82 11.98
N VAL A 103 -5.89 -14.18 12.50
CA VAL A 103 -6.14 -14.27 13.96
C VAL A 103 -5.19 -15.29 14.61
N HIS A 104 -5.00 -16.44 13.99
CA HIS A 104 -4.03 -17.44 14.45
C HIS A 104 -2.59 -16.87 14.49
N ARG A 105 -2.16 -16.15 13.44
CA ARG A 105 -0.84 -15.49 13.41
C ARG A 105 -0.67 -14.46 14.53
N MET A 106 -1.74 -13.76 14.88
CA MET A 106 -1.76 -12.85 16.04
C MET A 106 -1.61 -13.63 17.35
N ASP A 107 -2.32 -14.74 17.51
CA ASP A 107 -2.32 -15.56 18.73
C ASP A 107 -0.96 -16.22 18.98
N VAL A 108 -0.25 -16.65 17.94
CA VAL A 108 1.08 -17.26 18.05
C VAL A 108 2.23 -16.23 18.07
N GLY A 109 1.92 -14.93 17.95
CA GLY A 109 2.91 -13.86 18.02
C GLY A 109 3.63 -13.52 16.72
N ASP A 110 3.25 -14.12 15.58
CA ASP A 110 3.83 -13.83 14.27
C ASP A 110 3.44 -12.45 13.74
N LEU A 111 2.23 -11.98 14.11
CA LEU A 111 1.72 -10.66 13.78
C LEU A 111 1.44 -9.88 15.07
N PRO A 112 2.27 -8.88 15.39
CA PRO A 112 2.00 -7.99 16.52
C PRO A 112 0.66 -7.29 16.38
N PHE A 113 -0.09 -7.19 17.47
CA PHE A 113 -1.37 -6.51 17.49
C PHE A 113 -1.66 -5.90 18.86
N ARG A 114 -2.62 -5.00 18.91
CA ARG A 114 -3.19 -4.48 20.16
C ARG A 114 -4.71 -4.53 20.12
N TYR A 115 -5.33 -4.43 21.28
CA TYR A 115 -6.77 -4.26 21.38
C TYR A 115 -7.14 -2.79 21.38
N VAL A 116 -8.15 -2.44 20.56
CA VAL A 116 -8.87 -1.18 20.62
C VAL A 116 -10.31 -1.50 21.00
N GLY A 117 -10.66 -1.31 22.26
CA GLY A 117 -11.88 -1.88 22.84
C GLY A 117 -11.85 -3.41 22.77
N LYS A 118 -12.80 -4.01 22.08
CA LYS A 118 -12.90 -5.47 21.86
C LYS A 118 -12.28 -5.95 20.55
N HIS A 119 -11.72 -5.03 19.77
CA HIS A 119 -11.25 -5.30 18.40
C HIS A 119 -9.74 -5.35 18.33
N ARG A 120 -9.19 -6.38 17.71
CA ARG A 120 -7.77 -6.48 17.40
C ARG A 120 -7.39 -5.52 16.29
N ARG A 121 -6.23 -4.88 16.42
CA ARG A 121 -5.63 -3.98 15.42
C ARG A 121 -4.15 -4.30 15.26
N ALA A 122 -3.69 -4.38 14.01
CA ALA A 122 -2.28 -4.49 13.66
C ALA A 122 -1.88 -3.31 12.78
N THR A 123 -0.64 -2.86 12.86
CA THR A 123 -0.15 -1.78 12.00
C THR A 123 0.09 -2.30 10.59
N LEU A 124 -0.05 -1.43 9.59
CA LEU A 124 0.28 -1.77 8.20
C LEU A 124 1.74 -2.25 8.08
N ARG A 125 2.67 -1.61 8.81
CA ARG A 125 4.08 -2.01 8.87
C ARG A 125 4.26 -3.47 9.27
N ASP A 126 3.61 -3.90 10.34
CA ASP A 126 3.70 -5.28 10.82
C ASP A 126 3.07 -6.27 9.85
N ILE A 127 1.95 -5.88 9.23
CA ILE A 127 1.27 -6.68 8.20
C ILE A 127 2.18 -6.86 6.98
N LEU A 128 2.84 -5.81 6.50
CA LEU A 128 3.75 -5.87 5.37
C LEU A 128 5.01 -6.69 5.69
N ALA A 129 5.53 -6.59 6.91
CA ALA A 129 6.64 -7.43 7.37
C ALA A 129 6.27 -8.92 7.37
N LEU A 130 5.06 -9.27 7.83
CA LEU A 130 4.55 -10.63 7.76
C LEU A 130 4.32 -11.09 6.31
N LYS A 131 3.78 -10.20 5.45
CA LYS A 131 3.59 -10.49 4.02
C LYS A 131 4.90 -10.88 3.35
N THR A 132 5.97 -10.15 3.57
CA THR A 132 7.29 -10.46 3.02
C THR A 132 7.76 -11.87 3.42
N LYS A 133 7.53 -12.29 4.68
CA LYS A 133 7.85 -13.64 5.14
C LYS A 133 7.01 -14.70 4.45
N ILE A 134 5.70 -14.48 4.34
CA ILE A 134 4.78 -15.42 3.68
C ILE A 134 5.13 -15.59 2.21
N ASP A 135 5.39 -14.49 1.50
CA ASP A 135 5.73 -14.50 0.07
C ASP A 135 7.08 -15.21 -0.16
N ALA A 136 8.08 -14.99 0.71
CA ALA A 136 9.35 -15.69 0.65
C ALA A 136 9.21 -17.20 0.90
N GLN A 137 8.39 -17.60 1.87
CA GLN A 137 8.10 -19.01 2.14
C GLN A 137 7.40 -19.67 0.94
N ARG A 138 6.43 -19.00 0.34
CA ARG A 138 5.71 -19.49 -0.84
C ARG A 138 6.67 -19.70 -2.02
N ALA A 139 7.51 -18.71 -2.32
CA ALA A 139 8.50 -18.80 -3.39
C ALA A 139 9.50 -19.95 -3.16
N ALA A 140 9.95 -20.16 -1.92
CA ALA A 140 10.81 -21.28 -1.57
C ALA A 140 10.13 -22.64 -1.75
N MET A 141 8.85 -22.77 -1.41
CA MET A 141 8.08 -23.99 -1.60
C MET A 141 7.83 -24.29 -3.09
N GLU A 142 7.55 -23.27 -3.88
CA GLU A 142 7.40 -23.40 -5.34
C GLU A 142 8.70 -23.88 -5.98
N ALA A 143 9.84 -23.28 -5.62
CA ALA A 143 11.15 -23.71 -6.13
C ALA A 143 11.46 -25.18 -5.78
N LEU A 144 11.14 -25.61 -4.55
CA LEU A 144 11.32 -27.01 -4.14
C LEU A 144 10.39 -27.98 -4.90
N ALA A 145 9.16 -27.55 -5.19
CA ALA A 145 8.22 -28.35 -5.98
C ALA A 145 8.70 -28.51 -7.41
N ASP A 146 9.19 -27.45 -8.04
CA ASP A 146 9.74 -27.47 -9.40
C ASP A 146 11.00 -28.38 -9.48
N ASP A 147 11.89 -28.29 -8.50
CA ASP A 147 13.07 -29.15 -8.40
C ASP A 147 12.68 -30.64 -8.25
N ALA A 148 11.67 -30.92 -7.43
CA ALA A 148 11.18 -32.28 -7.23
C ALA A 148 10.55 -32.86 -8.52
N GLU A 149 9.82 -32.03 -9.27
CA GLU A 149 9.23 -32.42 -10.56
C GLU A 149 10.31 -32.64 -11.64
N GLY A 150 11.32 -31.79 -11.68
CA GLY A 150 12.49 -31.95 -12.54
C GLY A 150 13.28 -33.23 -12.25
N LEU A 151 13.41 -33.65 -10.98
CA LEU A 151 14.04 -34.89 -10.58
C LEU A 151 13.22 -36.12 -10.98
N LYS A 152 11.88 -36.07 -10.82
CA LYS A 152 10.99 -37.14 -11.30
C LYS A 152 11.10 -37.36 -12.80
N GLN A 153 11.13 -36.27 -13.58
CA GLN A 153 11.31 -36.37 -15.04
C GLN A 153 12.68 -36.92 -15.46
N ARG A 154 13.74 -36.62 -14.68
CA ARG A 154 15.12 -37.04 -15.00
C ARG A 154 15.42 -38.45 -14.56
N TYR A 155 14.83 -38.97 -13.50
CA TYR A 155 15.14 -40.26 -12.90
C TYR A 155 14.00 -41.30 -12.94
N GLY A 156 12.80 -40.93 -13.45
CA GLY A 156 11.71 -41.88 -13.72
C GLY A 156 11.12 -42.54 -12.47
N VAL A 157 11.10 -41.85 -11.34
CA VAL A 157 10.54 -42.38 -10.07
C VAL A 157 9.21 -41.68 -9.76
#